data_28c7658b78e19594c49c1813b75e4253
#
_entry.id   28c7658b78e19594c49c1813b75e4253
#
_cell.length_a   1.000
_cell.length_b   1.000
_cell.length_c   1.000
_cell.angle_alpha   90.00
_cell.angle_beta   90.00
_cell.angle_gamma   90.00
#
_symmetry.space_group_name_H-M   'P 1'
#
loop_
_entity.id
_entity.type
_entity.pdbx_description
1 polymer ?
#
loop_
_entity_poly.entity_id
_entity_poly.type
_entity_poly.pdbx_seq_one_letter_code
_entity_poly.pdbx_strand_id
1 'polypeptide(L)'
;LYVGDGTDLDAFCKRTGIPGLVADKEIDCEGNVLMPGFKDAHTHSAMVAMRSFADDMPLQEWLNTKIFPLEAKMTEQDNYDLTQLAILEYLTTGVTSVFDMYLSPKDIARACVDMGMRCVLVSGLNKFGPALEVMEERYLTLNRMHPLISYMLGVHAEYTCSKELLEQVSEM
;
A
#
# COMPACT_ATOMS: atom_id res chain seq x y z
N LEU A 1 -8.62 11.68 20.63
CA LEU A 1 -9.46 12.05 19.51
C LEU A 1 -10.90 12.24 20.00
N TYR A 2 -11.49 13.40 19.72
CA TYR A 2 -12.89 13.69 20.00
C TYR A 2 -13.67 13.79 18.69
N VAL A 3 -14.82 13.16 18.65
CA VAL A 3 -15.80 13.30 17.55
C VAL A 3 -17.15 13.57 18.22
N GLY A 4 -17.78 14.69 17.91
CA GLY A 4 -19.05 15.09 18.53
C GLY A 4 -19.43 16.52 18.22
N ASP A 5 -20.52 16.98 18.82
CA ASP A 5 -20.94 18.38 18.71
C ASP A 5 -19.96 19.31 19.46
N GLY A 6 -19.68 20.49 18.90
CA GLY A 6 -18.80 21.47 19.51
C GLY A 6 -19.26 21.92 20.91
N THR A 7 -20.56 21.88 21.19
CA THR A 7 -21.10 22.19 22.53
C THR A 7 -20.71 21.17 23.59
N ASP A 8 -20.38 19.94 23.20
CA ASP A 8 -19.95 18.87 24.11
C ASP A 8 -18.43 18.86 24.33
N LEU A 9 -17.66 19.64 23.56
CA LEU A 9 -16.20 19.67 23.64
C LEU A 9 -15.72 20.15 25.00
N ASP A 10 -16.32 21.20 25.57
CA ASP A 10 -16.00 21.72 26.91
C ASP A 10 -16.29 20.69 28.01
N ALA A 11 -17.40 19.96 27.87
CA ALA A 11 -17.75 18.90 28.80
C ALA A 11 -16.76 17.72 28.71
N PHE A 12 -16.33 17.37 27.49
CA PHE A 12 -15.30 16.37 27.24
C PHE A 12 -13.96 16.78 27.85
N CYS A 13 -13.51 18.01 27.67
CA CYS A 13 -12.27 18.54 28.21
C CYS A 13 -12.27 18.52 29.75
N LYS A 14 -13.38 18.95 30.36
CA LYS A 14 -13.55 18.90 31.81
C LYS A 14 -13.49 17.48 32.38
N ARG A 15 -14.14 16.54 31.68
CA ARG A 15 -14.20 15.13 32.13
C ARG A 15 -12.85 14.42 32.01
N THR A 16 -12.08 14.74 30.98
CA THR A 16 -10.78 14.10 30.70
C THR A 16 -9.59 14.80 31.33
N GLY A 17 -9.81 15.97 31.99
CA GLY A 17 -8.74 16.76 32.57
C GLY A 17 -7.82 17.44 31.56
N ILE A 18 -8.22 17.47 30.29
CA ILE A 18 -7.48 18.18 29.24
C ILE A 18 -7.83 19.66 29.34
N PRO A 19 -6.85 20.58 29.55
CA PRO A 19 -7.12 22.02 29.52
C PRO A 19 -7.69 22.42 28.16
N GLY A 20 -8.57 23.41 28.13
CA GLY A 20 -9.33 23.82 26.97
C GLY A 20 -8.52 23.76 25.68
N LEU A 21 -9.05 23.06 24.68
CA LEU A 21 -8.39 22.83 23.39
C LEU A 21 -8.24 24.18 22.67
N VAL A 22 -6.99 24.59 22.47
CA VAL A 22 -6.64 25.60 21.49
C VAL A 22 -6.18 24.84 20.25
N ALA A 23 -6.92 24.94 19.15
CA ALA A 23 -6.55 24.30 17.91
C ALA A 23 -5.43 25.09 17.21
N ASP A 24 -4.40 24.41 16.77
CA ASP A 24 -3.34 25.00 15.93
C ASP A 24 -3.89 25.42 14.56
N LYS A 25 -4.93 24.73 14.11
CA LYS A 25 -5.61 25.00 12.86
C LYS A 25 -7.08 24.58 12.95
N GLU A 26 -7.95 25.46 12.51
CA GLU A 26 -9.39 25.21 12.32
C GLU A 26 -9.72 25.15 10.83
N ILE A 27 -10.51 24.17 10.44
CA ILE A 27 -10.95 23.98 9.06
C ILE A 27 -12.47 23.92 9.06
N ASP A 28 -13.10 24.92 8.44
CA ASP A 28 -14.53 24.88 8.16
C ASP A 28 -14.78 23.94 6.97
N CYS A 29 -15.56 22.90 7.21
CA CYS A 29 -15.92 21.94 6.15
C CYS A 29 -17.15 22.38 5.34
N GLU A 30 -17.71 23.56 5.57
CA GLU A 30 -18.83 24.14 4.81
C GLU A 30 -20.02 23.16 4.62
N GLY A 31 -20.34 22.37 5.64
CA GLY A 31 -21.37 21.34 5.61
C GLY A 31 -20.97 20.01 4.97
N ASN A 32 -19.72 19.87 4.52
CA ASN A 32 -19.20 18.60 4.03
C ASN A 32 -18.92 17.61 5.18
N VAL A 33 -18.92 16.33 4.87
CA VAL A 33 -18.66 15.27 5.82
C VAL A 33 -17.18 14.93 5.86
N LEU A 34 -16.59 15.02 7.05
CA LEU A 34 -15.24 14.49 7.30
C LEU A 34 -15.35 13.00 7.67
N MET A 35 -14.68 12.14 6.94
CA MET A 35 -14.63 10.71 7.18
C MET A 35 -13.21 10.16 7.00
N PRO A 36 -12.88 8.98 7.57
CA PRO A 36 -11.63 8.31 7.25
C PRO A 36 -11.52 8.03 5.75
N GLY A 37 -10.31 8.19 5.20
CA GLY A 37 -10.06 7.86 3.81
C GLY A 37 -10.24 6.37 3.53
N PHE A 38 -10.53 6.04 2.28
CA PHE A 38 -10.66 4.65 1.84
C PHE A 38 -9.32 3.91 1.96
N LYS A 39 -9.41 2.61 2.12
CA LYS A 39 -8.28 1.68 2.13
C LYS A 39 -8.44 0.73 0.97
N ASP A 40 -7.45 0.73 0.07
CA ASP A 40 -7.37 -0.25 -1.00
C ASP A 40 -6.62 -1.49 -0.46
N ALA A 41 -7.35 -2.60 -0.36
CA ALA A 41 -6.84 -3.84 0.23
C ALA A 41 -6.14 -4.75 -0.79
N HIS A 42 -6.09 -4.40 -2.07
CA HIS A 42 -5.39 -5.16 -3.10
C HIS A 42 -5.04 -4.29 -4.30
N THR A 43 -3.76 -4.00 -4.45
CA THR A 43 -3.27 -3.22 -5.59
C THR A 43 -1.89 -3.67 -6.08
N HIS A 44 -1.55 -3.23 -7.27
CA HIS A 44 -0.24 -3.35 -7.91
C HIS A 44 0.11 -1.97 -8.48
N SER A 45 0.52 -1.04 -7.61
CA SER A 45 0.60 0.40 -7.93
C SER A 45 1.41 0.69 -9.18
N ALA A 46 2.58 0.09 -9.37
CA ALA A 46 3.42 0.35 -10.53
C ALA A 46 2.86 -0.22 -11.85
N MET A 47 1.78 -1.02 -11.80
CA MET A 47 1.08 -1.48 -13.02
C MET A 47 0.14 -0.43 -13.62
N VAL A 48 0.02 0.75 -13.06
CA VAL A 48 -0.90 1.80 -13.54
C VAL A 48 -0.76 2.10 -15.03
N ALA A 49 0.46 2.04 -15.57
CA ALA A 49 0.72 2.25 -17.01
C ALA A 49 0.23 1.09 -17.89
N MET A 50 -0.10 -0.05 -17.31
CA MET A 50 -0.58 -1.23 -18.04
C MET A 50 -2.10 -1.34 -18.03
N ARG A 51 -2.80 -0.33 -17.48
CA ARG A 51 -4.25 -0.28 -17.43
C ARG A 51 -4.83 -0.34 -18.84
N SER A 52 -5.84 -1.20 -19.04
CA SER A 52 -6.50 -1.45 -20.32
C SER A 52 -5.54 -1.91 -21.43
N PHE A 53 -4.36 -2.40 -21.09
CA PHE A 53 -3.43 -2.97 -22.04
C PHE A 53 -3.79 -4.43 -22.31
N ALA A 54 -4.21 -4.71 -23.55
CA ALA A 54 -4.58 -6.05 -24.00
C ALA A 54 -5.74 -6.68 -23.20
N ASP A 55 -6.85 -5.95 -23.09
CA ASP A 55 -8.12 -6.43 -22.53
C ASP A 55 -8.66 -7.64 -23.32
N ASP A 56 -9.59 -8.39 -22.72
CA ASP A 56 -10.29 -9.54 -23.31
C ASP A 56 -9.41 -10.75 -23.65
N MET A 57 -8.33 -10.95 -22.91
CA MET A 57 -7.45 -12.12 -23.05
C MET A 57 -7.61 -13.09 -21.87
N PRO A 58 -7.46 -14.41 -22.10
CA PRO A 58 -7.33 -15.35 -20.99
C PRO A 58 -6.14 -15.00 -20.08
N LEU A 59 -6.30 -15.15 -18.77
CA LEU A 59 -5.31 -14.70 -17.76
C LEU A 59 -3.87 -15.18 -18.08
N GLN A 60 -3.69 -16.47 -18.38
CA GLN A 60 -2.36 -17.02 -18.62
C GLN A 60 -1.72 -16.48 -19.89
N GLU A 61 -2.52 -16.29 -20.95
CA GLU A 61 -2.04 -15.68 -22.18
C GLU A 61 -1.68 -14.22 -21.96
N TRP A 62 -2.54 -13.45 -21.28
CA TRP A 62 -2.32 -12.07 -20.94
C TRP A 62 -1.03 -11.89 -20.12
N LEU A 63 -0.85 -12.67 -19.05
CA LEU A 63 0.36 -12.59 -18.20
C LEU A 63 1.62 -12.91 -19.01
N ASN A 64 1.64 -14.05 -19.72
CA ASN A 64 2.88 -14.54 -20.36
C ASN A 64 3.25 -13.77 -21.63
N THR A 65 2.28 -13.23 -22.37
CA THR A 65 2.55 -12.57 -23.67
C THR A 65 2.55 -11.05 -23.58
N LYS A 66 1.95 -10.45 -22.56
CA LYS A 66 1.77 -9.01 -22.43
C LYS A 66 2.44 -8.46 -21.17
N ILE A 67 2.09 -8.94 -19.99
CA ILE A 67 2.49 -8.33 -18.73
C ILE A 67 3.95 -8.66 -18.40
N PHE A 68 4.30 -9.92 -18.26
CA PHE A 68 5.66 -10.32 -17.87
C PHE A 68 6.76 -9.79 -18.81
N PRO A 69 6.56 -9.73 -20.15
CA PRO A 69 7.54 -9.12 -21.04
C PRO A 69 7.71 -7.61 -20.86
N LEU A 70 6.70 -6.89 -20.36
CA LEU A 70 6.81 -5.47 -19.99
C LEU A 70 7.48 -5.31 -18.64
N GLU A 71 7.03 -6.05 -17.65
CA GLU A 71 7.61 -6.04 -16.29
C GLU A 71 9.11 -6.34 -16.31
N ALA A 72 9.54 -7.28 -17.15
CA ALA A 72 10.96 -7.61 -17.32
C ALA A 72 11.82 -6.46 -17.88
N LYS A 73 11.21 -5.40 -18.41
CA LYS A 73 11.90 -4.20 -18.91
C LYS A 73 11.82 -3.03 -17.95
N MET A 74 10.97 -3.11 -16.93
CA MET A 74 10.83 -2.03 -15.95
C MET A 74 12.07 -1.93 -15.09
N THR A 75 12.54 -0.70 -14.93
CA THR A 75 13.63 -0.35 -14.04
C THR A 75 13.10 -0.01 -12.64
N GLU A 76 14.01 0.13 -11.66
CA GLU A 76 13.69 0.65 -10.33
C GLU A 76 13.06 2.06 -10.42
N GLN A 77 13.57 2.90 -11.32
CA GLN A 77 13.02 4.24 -11.52
C GLN A 77 11.63 4.21 -12.14
N ASP A 78 11.34 3.31 -13.08
CA ASP A 78 9.99 3.14 -13.63
C ASP A 78 9.00 2.73 -12.52
N ASN A 79 9.38 1.78 -11.65
CA ASN A 79 8.54 1.37 -10.52
C ASN A 79 8.25 2.54 -9.58
N TYR A 80 9.25 3.37 -9.28
CA TYR A 80 9.09 4.55 -8.47
C TYR A 80 8.15 5.58 -9.12
N ASP A 81 8.38 5.97 -10.36
CA ASP A 81 7.62 7.00 -11.06
C ASP A 81 6.15 6.57 -11.30
N LEU A 82 5.95 5.31 -11.69
CA LEU A 82 4.61 4.76 -11.90
C LEU A 82 3.84 4.62 -10.58
N THR A 83 4.52 4.30 -9.48
CA THR A 83 3.91 4.31 -8.16
C THR A 83 3.46 5.71 -7.76
N GLN A 84 4.26 6.75 -8.05
CA GLN A 84 3.83 8.13 -7.79
C GLN A 84 2.56 8.49 -8.59
N LEU A 85 2.48 8.08 -9.85
CA LEU A 85 1.27 8.27 -10.67
C LEU A 85 0.06 7.57 -10.05
N ALA A 86 0.21 6.32 -9.60
CA ALA A 86 -0.86 5.60 -8.90
C ALA A 86 -1.29 6.32 -7.61
N ILE A 87 -0.34 6.84 -6.83
CA ILE A 87 -0.63 7.57 -5.59
C ILE A 87 -1.45 8.84 -5.88
N LEU A 88 -1.19 9.56 -6.96
CA LEU A 88 -2.02 10.69 -7.36
C LEU A 88 -3.48 10.27 -7.61
N GLU A 89 -3.69 9.14 -8.26
CA GLU A 89 -5.03 8.60 -8.46
C GLU A 89 -5.69 8.19 -7.13
N TYR A 90 -4.95 7.52 -6.26
CA TYR A 90 -5.46 7.13 -4.93
C TYR A 90 -5.92 8.36 -4.15
N LEU A 91 -5.09 9.38 -4.03
CA LEU A 91 -5.40 10.57 -3.26
C LEU A 91 -6.58 11.36 -3.87
N THR A 92 -6.67 11.45 -5.19
CA THR A 92 -7.77 12.15 -5.86
C THR A 92 -9.11 11.41 -5.76
N THR A 93 -9.07 10.09 -5.51
CA THR A 93 -10.27 9.26 -5.28
C THR A 93 -10.56 9.01 -3.80
N GLY A 94 -9.79 9.62 -2.90
CA GLY A 94 -9.99 9.52 -1.45
C GLY A 94 -9.40 8.27 -0.80
N VAL A 95 -8.56 7.50 -1.49
CA VAL A 95 -7.80 6.39 -0.91
C VAL A 95 -6.58 6.94 -0.18
N THR A 96 -6.40 6.57 1.08
CA THR A 96 -5.32 7.07 1.96
C THR A 96 -4.39 5.99 2.50
N SER A 97 -4.67 4.74 2.17
CA SER A 97 -3.84 3.59 2.51
C SER A 97 -4.02 2.48 1.50
N VAL A 98 -2.94 1.83 1.12
CA VAL A 98 -2.93 0.74 0.13
C VAL A 98 -2.26 -0.51 0.69
N PHE A 99 -2.70 -1.68 0.20
CA PHE A 99 -2.04 -2.97 0.39
C PHE A 99 -1.49 -3.40 -0.97
N ASP A 100 -0.18 -3.27 -1.14
CA ASP A 100 0.48 -3.41 -2.45
C ASP A 100 1.35 -4.66 -2.52
N MET A 101 1.16 -5.44 -3.57
CA MET A 101 1.97 -6.60 -3.92
C MET A 101 2.60 -6.39 -5.30
N TYR A 102 3.89 -6.04 -5.35
CA TYR A 102 4.56 -5.87 -6.63
C TYR A 102 6.07 -6.17 -6.57
N LEU A 103 6.74 -6.09 -7.74
CA LEU A 103 8.09 -6.61 -7.93
C LEU A 103 9.17 -5.88 -7.13
N SER A 104 9.13 -4.56 -7.04
CA SER A 104 10.15 -3.71 -6.41
C SER A 104 9.62 -3.01 -5.15
N PRO A 105 9.41 -3.73 -4.04
CA PRO A 105 8.78 -3.16 -2.86
C PRO A 105 9.55 -1.98 -2.25
N LYS A 106 10.87 -1.93 -2.44
CA LYS A 106 11.71 -0.84 -1.95
C LYS A 106 11.44 0.49 -2.69
N ASP A 107 11.23 0.43 -4.00
CA ASP A 107 10.98 1.63 -4.81
C ASP A 107 9.55 2.13 -4.61
N ILE A 108 8.60 1.22 -4.46
CA ILE A 108 7.22 1.53 -4.07
C ILE A 108 7.21 2.19 -2.69
N ALA A 109 7.95 1.63 -1.71
CA ALA A 109 8.06 2.22 -0.38
C ALA A 109 8.62 3.64 -0.44
N ARG A 110 9.67 3.87 -1.24
CA ARG A 110 10.28 5.20 -1.43
C ARG A 110 9.26 6.19 -2.00
N ALA A 111 8.54 5.82 -3.05
CA ALA A 111 7.49 6.66 -3.63
C ALA A 111 6.38 6.98 -2.62
N CYS A 112 5.96 5.99 -1.85
CA CYS A 112 4.96 6.17 -0.79
C CYS A 112 5.44 7.14 0.31
N VAL A 113 6.70 7.06 0.73
CA VAL A 113 7.28 7.97 1.72
C VAL A 113 7.32 9.40 1.16
N ASP A 114 7.83 9.57 -0.05
CA ASP A 114 7.99 10.89 -0.68
C ASP A 114 6.65 11.59 -0.95
N MET A 115 5.61 10.81 -1.26
CA MET A 115 4.24 11.30 -1.50
C MET A 115 3.37 11.33 -0.24
N GLY A 116 3.86 10.85 0.90
CA GLY A 116 3.09 10.82 2.15
C GLY A 116 1.99 9.76 2.21
N MET A 117 2.07 8.70 1.38
CA MET A 117 1.08 7.63 1.29
C MET A 117 1.37 6.50 2.28
N ARG A 118 0.35 6.04 2.98
CA ARG A 118 0.46 4.86 3.85
C ARG A 118 0.38 3.59 3.00
N CYS A 119 1.36 2.70 3.17
CA CYS A 119 1.43 1.48 2.40
C CYS A 119 1.79 0.27 3.28
N VAL A 120 1.03 -0.80 3.12
CA VAL A 120 1.42 -2.15 3.55
C VAL A 120 1.88 -2.89 2.31
N LEU A 121 3.15 -3.22 2.28
CA LEU A 121 3.75 -4.01 1.20
C LEU A 121 3.71 -5.48 1.55
N VAL A 122 3.56 -6.32 0.55
CA VAL A 122 3.65 -7.77 0.71
C VAL A 122 4.49 -8.36 -0.42
N SER A 123 5.28 -9.38 -0.10
CA SER A 123 5.92 -10.12 -1.18
C SER A 123 4.96 -11.09 -1.81
N GLY A 124 4.96 -11.09 -3.15
CA GLY A 124 4.29 -12.12 -3.92
C GLY A 124 5.17 -13.36 -4.06
N LEU A 125 5.58 -13.98 -2.95
CA LEU A 125 6.41 -15.17 -2.99
C LEU A 125 5.75 -16.27 -3.81
N ASN A 126 6.49 -16.87 -4.70
CA ASN A 126 6.08 -17.99 -5.53
C ASN A 126 7.31 -18.82 -5.91
N LYS A 127 7.10 -19.97 -6.53
CA LYS A 127 8.19 -20.90 -6.94
C LYS A 127 9.21 -20.32 -7.95
N PHE A 128 8.93 -19.15 -8.53
CA PHE A 128 9.81 -18.44 -9.45
C PHE A 128 10.31 -17.11 -8.88
N GLY A 129 9.84 -16.75 -7.69
CA GLY A 129 10.09 -15.47 -7.05
C GLY A 129 11.38 -15.43 -6.23
N PRO A 130 11.56 -14.40 -5.43
CA PRO A 130 12.74 -14.25 -4.60
C PRO A 130 12.84 -15.37 -3.56
N ALA A 131 14.06 -15.69 -3.15
CA ALA A 131 14.32 -16.64 -2.07
C ALA A 131 13.76 -16.14 -0.73
N LEU A 132 13.54 -17.06 0.23
CA LEU A 132 12.99 -16.72 1.54
C LEU A 132 13.87 -15.73 2.31
N GLU A 133 15.19 -15.84 2.18
CA GLU A 133 16.15 -14.93 2.81
C GLU A 133 15.97 -13.48 2.34
N VAL A 134 15.58 -13.26 1.08
CA VAL A 134 15.25 -11.94 0.56
C VAL A 134 13.98 -11.39 1.19
N MET A 135 13.01 -12.25 1.49
CA MET A 135 11.79 -11.84 2.20
C MET A 135 12.08 -11.42 3.63
N GLU A 136 12.90 -12.19 4.33
CA GLU A 136 13.33 -11.87 5.69
C GLU A 136 14.07 -10.51 5.72
N GLU A 137 15.02 -10.31 4.82
CA GLU A 137 15.74 -9.06 4.69
C GLU A 137 14.77 -7.88 4.43
N ARG A 138 13.82 -8.03 3.51
CA ARG A 138 12.79 -7.03 3.23
C ARG A 138 11.91 -6.75 4.44
N TYR A 139 11.50 -7.78 5.17
CA TYR A 139 10.73 -7.64 6.40
C TYR A 139 11.47 -6.79 7.44
N LEU A 140 12.74 -7.07 7.66
CA LEU A 140 13.56 -6.37 8.64
C LEU A 140 13.88 -4.93 8.21
N THR A 141 14.09 -4.68 6.93
CA THR A 141 14.49 -3.36 6.41
C THR A 141 13.31 -2.43 6.19
N LEU A 142 12.25 -2.89 5.53
CA LEU A 142 11.11 -2.05 5.16
C LEU A 142 10.25 -1.67 6.38
N ASN A 143 10.07 -2.58 7.34
CA ASN A 143 9.35 -2.26 8.59
C ASN A 143 10.09 -1.24 9.49
N ARG A 144 11.35 -0.96 9.23
CA ARG A 144 12.15 0.04 9.94
C ARG A 144 12.38 1.31 9.11
N MET A 145 11.93 1.33 7.87
CA MET A 145 12.23 2.40 6.94
C MET A 145 11.52 3.71 7.28
N HIS A 146 10.21 3.64 7.52
CA HIS A 146 9.39 4.83 7.78
C HIS A 146 8.05 4.45 8.43
N PRO A 147 7.44 5.31 9.31
CA PRO A 147 6.15 5.01 9.95
C PRO A 147 4.96 4.83 9.00
N LEU A 148 5.05 5.27 7.75
CA LEU A 148 4.03 5.06 6.73
C LEU A 148 4.13 3.68 6.08
N ILE A 149 5.24 2.98 6.24
CA ILE A 149 5.53 1.72 5.55
C ILE A 149 5.45 0.56 6.53
N SER A 150 4.75 -0.47 6.11
CA SER A 150 4.79 -1.79 6.73
C SER A 150 5.02 -2.85 5.65
N TYR A 151 5.67 -3.93 6.02
CA TYR A 151 5.89 -5.06 5.13
C TYR A 151 5.41 -6.34 5.80
N MET A 152 4.66 -7.14 5.07
CA MET A 152 4.16 -8.44 5.53
C MET A 152 4.75 -9.56 4.69
N LEU A 153 5.01 -10.68 5.34
CA LEU A 153 5.30 -11.92 4.64
C LEU A 153 4.02 -12.41 3.96
N GLY A 154 4.14 -12.92 2.75
CA GLY A 154 3.01 -13.41 2.00
C GLY A 154 3.39 -14.15 0.75
N VAL A 155 2.48 -14.94 0.26
CA VAL A 155 2.60 -15.70 -0.97
C VAL A 155 1.75 -15.06 -2.07
N HIS A 156 2.16 -15.25 -3.31
CA HIS A 156 1.43 -14.70 -4.46
C HIS A 156 0.05 -15.34 -4.58
N ALA A 157 0.03 -16.67 -4.65
CA ALA A 157 -1.21 -17.44 -4.74
C ALA A 157 -0.92 -18.92 -4.44
N GLU A 158 -1.91 -19.65 -3.97
CA GLU A 158 -1.81 -21.07 -3.67
C GLU A 158 -1.28 -21.89 -4.86
N TYR A 159 -1.82 -21.65 -6.06
CA TYR A 159 -1.42 -22.35 -7.28
C TYR A 159 -0.03 -22.00 -7.83
N THR A 160 0.61 -20.96 -7.30
CA THR A 160 1.98 -20.56 -7.66
C THR A 160 3.02 -20.99 -6.64
N CYS A 161 2.60 -21.59 -5.53
CA CYS A 161 3.46 -22.04 -4.46
C CYS A 161 3.44 -23.57 -4.35
N SER A 162 4.52 -24.17 -3.86
CA SER A 162 4.50 -25.56 -3.40
C SER A 162 4.05 -25.64 -1.95
N LYS A 163 3.63 -26.82 -1.51
CA LYS A 163 3.27 -27.07 -0.11
C LYS A 163 4.44 -26.75 0.83
N GLU A 164 5.63 -27.21 0.47
CA GLU A 164 6.85 -26.99 1.24
C GLU A 164 7.17 -25.50 1.40
N LEU A 165 6.95 -24.70 0.33
CA LEU A 165 7.13 -23.24 0.39
C LEU A 165 6.13 -22.58 1.33
N LEU A 166 4.87 -23.01 1.31
CA LEU A 166 3.84 -22.52 2.22
C LEU A 166 4.15 -22.87 3.69
N GLU A 167 4.63 -24.09 3.95
CA GLU A 167 5.07 -24.52 5.27
C GLU A 167 6.24 -23.66 5.77
N GLN A 168 7.26 -23.43 4.95
CA GLN A 168 8.41 -22.59 5.29
C GLN A 168 8.01 -21.15 5.63
N VAL A 169 7.10 -20.54 4.84
CA VAL A 169 6.62 -19.18 5.13
C VAL A 169 5.82 -19.12 6.43
N SER A 170 5.08 -20.19 6.77
CA SER A 170 4.29 -20.22 8.00
C SER A 170 5.14 -20.36 9.26
N GLU A 171 6.39 -20.82 9.14
CA GLU A 171 7.35 -20.98 10.23
C GLU A 171 8.21 -19.72 10.47
N MET A 172 8.21 -18.78 9.52
CA MET A 172 8.90 -17.49 9.64
C MET A 172 8.11 -16.49 10.51
#